data_204706b4a760cd600bc5b173633ed2f4
#
_entry.id   204706b4a760cd600bc5b173633ed2f4
#
_cell.length_a   1.000
_cell.length_b   1.000
_cell.length_c   1.000
_cell.angle_alpha   90.00
_cell.angle_beta   90.00
_cell.angle_gamma   90.00
#
_symmetry.space_group_name_H-M   'P 1'
#
loop_
_entity.id
_entity.type
_entity.pdbx_description
1 polymer ?
#
loop_
_entity_poly.entity_id
_entity_poly.type
_entity_poly.pdbx_seq_one_letter_code
_entity_poly.pdbx_strand_id
1 'polypeptide(L)'
;MTHFTGKAAKVFLLSALTTLLLSVSAMAAEGDLAIGAGVTTGSSLRLRAEASTSTSILTTLNKDITLAVLDDSTSGWYKVSYAGKTGFVSADYLALDEDNVFETYGRVTGDAVNVRTAPSTESDTLGTVSGSSILTVNGLLDGWYDVTCESGTRGYIRSDFVDLLSTGASANGSAVVALAQQYLGVRYVYGGASPNAFDCSGFTMYIMKQFGHSLPHTATGQWLSGKGTKVSYAEMMPGDLVFFCDPSRSLGKACSHAGIYVGNGQFIHASSSKNGVIYSDLSSGYYHNYYVGAIRLA
;
A
#
# COMPACT_ATOMS: atom_id res chain seq x y z
N MET A 1 -3.68 -33.74 -76.32
CA MET A 1 -4.23 -32.37 -76.12
C MET A 1 -4.72 -32.29 -74.70
N THR A 2 -3.90 -31.86 -73.83
CA THR A 2 -4.29 -31.66 -72.44
C THR A 2 -3.56 -30.42 -71.90
N HIS A 3 -4.33 -29.39 -71.64
CA HIS A 3 -3.86 -28.13 -71.04
C HIS A 3 -3.57 -28.32 -69.60
N PHE A 4 -2.35 -28.04 -69.14
CA PHE A 4 -2.01 -27.86 -67.74
C PHE A 4 -1.81 -26.38 -67.48
N THR A 5 -2.73 -25.80 -66.72
CA THR A 5 -2.62 -24.43 -66.18
C THR A 5 -1.84 -24.46 -64.87
N GLY A 6 -0.60 -24.00 -64.91
CA GLY A 6 0.22 -23.80 -63.72
C GLY A 6 -0.25 -22.59 -62.92
N LYS A 7 -0.63 -22.81 -61.64
CA LYS A 7 -0.80 -21.72 -60.66
C LYS A 7 0.56 -21.37 -60.06
N ALA A 8 1.00 -20.15 -60.27
CA ALA A 8 2.17 -19.59 -59.62
C ALA A 8 1.88 -19.35 -58.14
N ALA A 9 2.59 -20.05 -57.28
CA ALA A 9 2.60 -19.79 -55.82
C ALA A 9 3.53 -18.60 -55.55
N LYS A 10 2.95 -17.51 -55.04
CA LYS A 10 3.71 -16.40 -54.46
C LYS A 10 4.27 -16.82 -53.12
N VAL A 11 5.57 -17.03 -53.05
CA VAL A 11 6.30 -17.21 -51.82
C VAL A 11 6.44 -15.82 -51.15
N PHE A 12 5.72 -15.59 -50.08
CA PHE A 12 5.98 -14.48 -49.19
C PHE A 12 7.17 -14.85 -48.29
N LEU A 13 8.31 -14.23 -48.52
CA LEU A 13 9.39 -14.24 -47.54
C LEU A 13 8.98 -13.37 -46.37
N LEU A 14 8.56 -14.01 -45.27
CA LEU A 14 8.40 -13.38 -43.97
C LEU A 14 9.80 -13.31 -43.37
N SER A 15 10.43 -12.12 -43.40
CA SER A 15 11.65 -11.84 -42.65
C SER A 15 11.28 -11.83 -41.16
N ALA A 16 11.53 -12.92 -40.49
CA ALA A 16 11.49 -12.99 -39.05
C ALA A 16 12.66 -12.15 -38.49
N LEU A 17 12.37 -10.91 -38.10
CA LEU A 17 13.25 -10.12 -37.27
C LEU A 17 13.23 -10.76 -35.85
N THR A 18 14.13 -11.71 -35.62
CA THR A 18 14.41 -12.23 -34.30
C THR A 18 15.06 -11.12 -33.48
N THR A 19 14.25 -10.31 -32.79
CA THR A 19 14.71 -9.56 -31.65
C THR A 19 15.16 -10.58 -30.60
N LEU A 20 16.48 -10.74 -30.50
CA LEU A 20 17.14 -11.43 -29.43
C LEU A 20 16.87 -10.60 -28.15
N LEU A 21 15.76 -10.89 -27.47
CA LEU A 21 15.57 -10.52 -26.08
C LEU A 21 16.65 -11.29 -25.31
N LEU A 22 17.76 -10.60 -25.05
CA LEU A 22 18.64 -11.00 -23.95
C LEU A 22 17.80 -10.90 -22.68
N SER A 23 17.11 -11.98 -22.36
CA SER A 23 16.68 -12.25 -21.01
C SER A 23 17.98 -12.36 -20.20
N VAL A 24 18.37 -11.28 -19.54
CA VAL A 24 19.23 -11.38 -18.38
C VAL A 24 18.38 -12.18 -17.39
N SER A 25 18.54 -13.49 -17.45
CA SER A 25 18.15 -14.35 -16.35
C SER A 25 19.07 -13.92 -15.20
N ALA A 26 18.63 -12.92 -14.42
CA ALA A 26 19.09 -12.83 -13.06
C ALA A 26 18.81 -14.22 -12.49
N MET A 27 19.86 -14.98 -12.19
CA MET A 27 19.72 -16.21 -11.43
C MET A 27 19.09 -15.77 -10.11
N ALA A 28 17.77 -15.95 -10.00
CA ALA A 28 17.08 -15.79 -8.74
C ALA A 28 17.81 -16.71 -7.77
N ALA A 29 18.31 -16.16 -6.67
CA ALA A 29 18.74 -16.99 -5.56
C ALA A 29 17.56 -17.90 -5.22
N GLU A 30 17.81 -19.20 -5.06
CA GLU A 30 16.81 -20.15 -4.59
C GLU A 30 16.41 -19.75 -3.18
N GLY A 31 15.35 -18.98 -3.05
CA GLY A 31 14.77 -18.54 -1.78
C GLY A 31 13.30 -18.91 -1.72
N ASP A 32 12.72 -18.90 -0.54
CA ASP A 32 11.30 -19.16 -0.35
C ASP A 32 10.47 -18.03 -1.00
N LEU A 33 9.82 -18.30 -2.11
CA LEU A 33 8.84 -17.39 -2.72
C LEU A 33 7.56 -17.40 -1.86
N ALA A 34 7.01 -16.23 -1.60
CA ALA A 34 5.70 -16.16 -0.96
C ALA A 34 4.61 -16.68 -1.90
N ILE A 35 3.75 -17.55 -1.38
CA ILE A 35 2.57 -18.08 -2.09
C ILE A 35 1.34 -17.21 -1.89
N GLY A 36 1.36 -16.31 -0.91
CA GLY A 36 0.28 -15.38 -0.63
C GLY A 36 0.54 -14.53 0.59
N ALA A 37 -0.39 -13.63 0.87
CA ALA A 37 -0.44 -12.88 2.11
C ALA A 37 -1.48 -13.50 3.05
N GLY A 38 -1.15 -13.61 4.34
CA GLY A 38 -2.08 -14.07 5.35
C GLY A 38 -2.28 -13.02 6.42
N VAL A 39 -3.52 -12.87 6.93
CA VAL A 39 -3.85 -11.95 8.01
C VAL A 39 -4.22 -12.73 9.26
N THR A 40 -3.61 -12.38 10.39
CA THR A 40 -3.90 -13.01 11.67
C THR A 40 -5.33 -12.67 12.14
N THR A 41 -6.12 -13.70 12.49
CA THR A 41 -7.52 -13.56 12.93
C THR A 41 -7.68 -13.54 14.45
N GLY A 42 -6.63 -13.93 15.20
CA GLY A 42 -6.62 -14.01 16.66
C GLY A 42 -5.49 -13.20 17.28
N SER A 43 -5.69 -12.76 18.54
CA SER A 43 -4.65 -12.11 19.33
C SER A 43 -3.70 -13.14 19.94
N SER A 44 -2.43 -12.73 20.15
CA SER A 44 -1.40 -13.57 20.76
C SER A 44 -1.07 -14.85 19.97
N LEU A 45 -1.20 -14.83 18.64
CA LEU A 45 -0.76 -15.89 17.77
C LEU A 45 0.75 -16.06 17.87
N ARG A 46 1.21 -17.28 18.08
CA ARG A 46 2.63 -17.58 18.29
C ARG A 46 3.27 -17.96 16.94
N LEU A 47 4.27 -17.19 16.52
CA LEU A 47 5.20 -17.61 15.46
C LEU A 47 6.25 -18.53 16.11
N ARG A 48 6.37 -19.75 15.61
CA ARG A 48 7.18 -20.81 16.20
C ARG A 48 8.29 -21.25 15.24
N ALA A 49 9.36 -21.79 15.80
CA ALA A 49 10.49 -22.28 14.99
C ALA A 49 10.10 -23.46 14.09
N GLU A 50 9.17 -24.31 14.53
CA GLU A 50 8.69 -25.48 13.79
C GLU A 50 7.18 -25.61 13.90
N ALA A 51 6.56 -26.42 13.05
CA ALA A 51 5.13 -26.69 12.98
C ALA A 51 4.63 -27.53 14.17
N SER A 52 4.83 -27.06 15.40
CA SER A 52 4.44 -27.75 16.63
C SER A 52 4.21 -26.77 17.77
N THR A 53 3.26 -27.10 18.66
CA THR A 53 2.97 -26.30 19.85
C THR A 53 4.05 -26.40 20.95
N SER A 54 4.97 -27.36 20.86
CA SER A 54 6.05 -27.59 21.83
C SER A 54 7.37 -26.90 21.50
N THR A 55 7.50 -26.31 20.30
CA THR A 55 8.74 -25.66 19.87
C THR A 55 8.86 -24.22 20.39
N SER A 56 10.06 -23.64 20.26
CA SER A 56 10.36 -22.29 20.71
C SER A 56 9.47 -21.27 19.99
N ILE A 57 9.09 -20.23 20.72
CA ILE A 57 8.33 -19.10 20.20
C ILE A 57 9.34 -18.03 19.74
N LEU A 58 9.29 -17.69 18.43
CA LEU A 58 10.13 -16.68 17.83
C LEU A 58 9.59 -15.27 18.10
N THR A 59 8.27 -15.13 18.08
CA THR A 59 7.54 -13.91 18.45
C THR A 59 6.05 -14.21 18.64
N THR A 60 5.33 -13.22 19.16
CA THR A 60 3.86 -13.28 19.35
C THR A 60 3.24 -12.18 18.51
N LEU A 61 2.18 -12.51 17.78
CA LEU A 61 1.51 -11.63 16.83
C LEU A 61 0.12 -11.26 17.36
N ASN A 62 -0.26 -10.01 17.22
CA ASN A 62 -1.62 -9.56 17.50
C ASN A 62 -2.55 -9.90 16.33
N LYS A 63 -3.84 -9.68 16.53
CA LYS A 63 -4.84 -9.74 15.47
C LYS A 63 -4.55 -8.67 14.41
N ASP A 64 -4.98 -8.93 13.16
CA ASP A 64 -4.88 -8.04 11.99
C ASP A 64 -3.44 -7.73 11.55
N ILE A 65 -2.49 -8.63 11.87
CA ILE A 65 -1.11 -8.58 11.36
C ILE A 65 -1.03 -9.35 10.04
N THR A 66 -0.47 -8.71 9.02
CA THR A 66 -0.19 -9.35 7.73
C THR A 66 1.16 -10.05 7.73
N LEU A 67 1.18 -11.28 7.23
CA LEU A 67 2.34 -12.16 7.11
C LEU A 67 2.53 -12.56 5.66
N ALA A 68 3.78 -12.76 5.24
CA ALA A 68 4.07 -13.47 4.00
C ALA A 68 3.95 -14.98 4.26
N VAL A 69 3.09 -15.66 3.52
CA VAL A 69 2.94 -17.12 3.57
C VAL A 69 3.87 -17.74 2.54
N LEU A 70 4.75 -18.64 2.98
CA LEU A 70 5.79 -19.26 2.18
C LEU A 70 5.43 -20.69 1.78
N ASP A 71 4.66 -21.40 2.63
CA ASP A 71 4.29 -22.79 2.43
C ASP A 71 3.03 -23.13 3.26
N ASP A 72 2.10 -23.84 2.66
CA ASP A 72 0.85 -24.32 3.25
C ASP A 72 0.77 -25.87 3.27
N SER A 73 1.83 -26.56 2.86
CA SER A 73 1.86 -28.03 2.73
C SER A 73 1.83 -28.78 4.06
N THR A 74 2.13 -28.11 5.18
CA THR A 74 2.13 -28.72 6.52
C THR A 74 0.75 -28.63 7.14
N SER A 75 0.07 -29.77 7.29
CA SER A 75 -1.30 -29.84 7.83
C SER A 75 -1.46 -29.07 9.17
N GLY A 76 -2.38 -28.09 9.19
CA GLY A 76 -2.68 -27.26 10.34
C GLY A 76 -1.68 -26.13 10.63
N TRP A 77 -0.67 -25.94 9.77
CA TRP A 77 0.37 -24.94 9.93
C TRP A 77 0.70 -24.25 8.61
N TYR A 78 0.94 -22.94 8.68
CA TYR A 78 1.55 -22.19 7.60
C TYR A 78 3.00 -21.83 7.94
N LYS A 79 3.93 -22.08 7.01
CA LYS A 79 5.26 -21.48 7.07
C LYS A 79 5.15 -20.03 6.64
N VAL A 80 5.58 -19.11 7.47
CA VAL A 80 5.40 -17.67 7.25
C VAL A 80 6.68 -16.89 7.50
N SER A 81 6.77 -15.68 6.92
CA SER A 81 7.79 -14.69 7.26
C SER A 81 7.13 -13.42 7.80
N TYR A 82 7.72 -12.89 8.88
CA TYR A 82 7.30 -11.64 9.50
C TYR A 82 8.50 -10.95 10.16
N ALA A 83 8.73 -9.67 9.85
CA ALA A 83 9.80 -8.85 10.42
C ALA A 83 11.17 -9.57 10.48
N GLY A 84 11.59 -10.15 9.35
CA GLY A 84 12.85 -10.87 9.21
C GLY A 84 12.92 -12.25 9.90
N LYS A 85 11.82 -12.73 10.48
CA LYS A 85 11.73 -14.05 11.13
C LYS A 85 10.91 -14.99 10.28
N THR A 86 11.45 -16.17 9.96
CA THR A 86 10.73 -17.26 9.30
C THR A 86 10.40 -18.34 10.32
N GLY A 87 9.16 -18.85 10.28
CA GLY A 87 8.69 -19.86 11.20
C GLY A 87 7.27 -20.34 10.85
N PHE A 88 6.56 -20.89 11.82
CA PHE A 88 5.25 -21.50 11.62
C PHE A 88 4.20 -20.88 12.52
N VAL A 89 3.01 -20.68 11.97
CA VAL A 89 1.80 -20.28 12.70
C VAL A 89 0.69 -21.30 12.47
N SER A 90 -0.23 -21.45 13.44
CA SER A 90 -1.40 -22.33 13.24
C SER A 90 -2.31 -21.74 12.15
N ALA A 91 -2.73 -22.60 11.22
CA ALA A 91 -3.61 -22.25 10.12
C ALA A 91 -5.00 -21.78 10.61
N ASP A 92 -5.47 -22.25 11.79
CA ASP A 92 -6.76 -21.84 12.38
C ASP A 92 -6.86 -20.34 12.68
N TYR A 93 -5.72 -19.65 12.76
CA TYR A 93 -5.62 -18.24 13.15
C TYR A 93 -5.03 -17.34 12.06
N LEU A 94 -4.99 -17.84 10.82
CA LEU A 94 -4.52 -17.09 9.67
C LEU A 94 -5.54 -17.16 8.51
N ALA A 95 -6.06 -16.02 8.09
CA ALA A 95 -6.83 -15.93 6.85
C ALA A 95 -5.87 -15.73 5.69
N LEU A 96 -5.78 -16.73 4.80
CA LEU A 96 -4.95 -16.65 3.58
C LEU A 96 -5.76 -16.04 2.45
N ASP A 97 -5.18 -15.11 1.73
CA ASP A 97 -5.70 -14.58 0.47
C ASP A 97 -4.95 -15.25 -0.68
N GLU A 98 -5.55 -16.31 -1.23
CA GLU A 98 -4.97 -17.13 -2.30
C GLU A 98 -5.11 -16.48 -3.68
N ASP A 99 -6.07 -15.56 -3.86
CA ASP A 99 -6.37 -14.93 -5.15
C ASP A 99 -5.44 -13.73 -5.45
N ASN A 100 -4.81 -13.16 -4.44
CA ASN A 100 -3.85 -12.08 -4.57
C ASN A 100 -2.42 -12.61 -4.40
N VAL A 101 -1.81 -12.98 -5.50
CA VAL A 101 -0.38 -13.22 -5.62
C VAL A 101 0.37 -12.02 -5.04
N PHE A 102 0.61 -12.05 -3.75
CA PHE A 102 1.50 -11.18 -2.98
C PHE A 102 1.66 -9.74 -3.52
N GLU A 103 0.57 -9.09 -3.91
CA GLU A 103 0.53 -7.63 -4.03
C GLU A 103 0.01 -7.06 -2.73
N THR A 104 0.88 -6.70 -1.84
CA THR A 104 0.53 -6.01 -0.60
C THR A 104 1.34 -4.73 -0.48
N TYR A 105 1.05 -3.95 0.55
CA TYR A 105 1.85 -2.79 0.89
C TYR A 105 2.72 -3.07 2.10
N GLY A 106 3.88 -2.44 2.13
CA GLY A 106 4.78 -2.49 3.27
C GLY A 106 5.12 -1.09 3.74
N ARG A 107 5.26 -0.92 5.06
CA ARG A 107 5.79 0.30 5.68
C ARG A 107 7.24 0.09 6.05
N VAL A 108 8.11 0.99 5.60
CA VAL A 108 9.52 0.99 6.00
C VAL A 108 9.65 1.37 7.47
N THR A 109 10.39 0.55 8.25
CA THR A 109 10.56 0.74 9.70
C THR A 109 11.87 1.40 10.08
N GLY A 110 12.87 1.42 9.17
CA GLY A 110 14.19 2.00 9.40
C GLY A 110 14.40 3.33 8.67
N ASP A 111 15.25 4.20 9.18
CA ASP A 111 15.64 5.42 8.49
C ASP A 111 16.67 5.12 7.38
N ALA A 112 16.50 5.73 6.19
CA ALA A 112 17.40 5.61 5.05
C ALA A 112 17.72 4.14 4.66
N VAL A 113 16.68 3.32 4.48
CA VAL A 113 16.81 1.90 4.10
C VAL A 113 17.17 1.79 2.62
N ASN A 114 18.20 0.99 2.31
CA ASN A 114 18.66 0.78 0.94
C ASN A 114 17.68 -0.04 0.12
N VAL A 115 17.36 0.46 -1.08
CA VAL A 115 16.71 -0.30 -2.16
C VAL A 115 17.81 -0.82 -3.08
N ARG A 116 17.85 -2.12 -3.32
CA ARG A 116 18.97 -2.78 -4.00
C ARG A 116 18.57 -3.43 -5.31
N THR A 117 19.55 -3.67 -6.19
CA THR A 117 19.33 -4.30 -7.50
C THR A 117 19.04 -5.79 -7.43
N ALA A 118 19.45 -6.46 -6.34
CA ALA A 118 19.23 -7.88 -6.10
C ALA A 118 19.05 -8.14 -4.57
N PRO A 119 18.47 -9.30 -4.19
CA PRO A 119 18.23 -9.66 -2.79
C PRO A 119 19.54 -10.07 -2.08
N SER A 120 20.48 -9.13 -1.96
CA SER A 120 21.79 -9.31 -1.35
C SER A 120 22.33 -7.98 -0.81
N THR A 121 23.02 -8.03 0.33
CA THR A 121 23.77 -6.89 0.90
C THR A 121 24.97 -6.47 0.05
N GLU A 122 25.43 -7.34 -0.84
CA GLU A 122 26.56 -7.14 -1.76
C GLU A 122 26.15 -6.46 -3.06
N SER A 123 24.84 -6.42 -3.37
CA SER A 123 24.35 -5.84 -4.61
C SER A 123 24.33 -4.32 -4.56
N ASP A 124 24.35 -3.69 -5.75
CA ASP A 124 24.33 -2.25 -5.88
C ASP A 124 23.04 -1.64 -5.28
N THR A 125 23.18 -0.44 -4.73
CA THR A 125 22.08 0.34 -4.19
C THR A 125 21.48 1.24 -5.26
N LEU A 126 20.17 1.11 -5.51
CA LEU A 126 19.40 1.97 -6.41
C LEU A 126 19.06 3.33 -5.78
N GLY A 127 19.02 3.39 -4.46
CA GLY A 127 18.68 4.55 -3.67
C GLY A 127 18.31 4.16 -2.25
N THR A 128 17.79 5.11 -1.48
CA THR A 128 17.29 4.88 -0.12
C THR A 128 15.85 5.32 0.00
N VAL A 129 15.10 4.68 0.89
CA VAL A 129 13.75 5.08 1.30
C VAL A 129 13.75 5.44 2.78
N SER A 130 12.96 6.46 3.12
CA SER A 130 12.86 6.96 4.49
C SER A 130 11.96 6.07 5.35
N GLY A 131 12.14 6.11 6.66
CA GLY A 131 11.22 5.51 7.61
C GLY A 131 9.78 6.00 7.39
N SER A 132 8.83 5.11 7.61
CA SER A 132 7.39 5.31 7.36
C SER A 132 6.98 5.41 5.89
N SER A 133 7.90 5.34 4.91
CA SER A 133 7.55 5.23 3.48
C SER A 133 6.70 4.00 3.23
N ILE A 134 5.69 4.15 2.37
CA ILE A 134 4.86 3.04 1.93
C ILE A 134 5.37 2.53 0.59
N LEU A 135 5.48 1.22 0.46
CA LEU A 135 5.96 0.51 -0.72
C LEU A 135 4.89 -0.46 -1.19
N THR A 136 4.80 -0.69 -2.48
CA THR A 136 4.17 -1.92 -2.97
C THR A 136 5.16 -3.06 -2.79
N VAL A 137 4.73 -4.13 -2.14
CA VAL A 137 5.50 -5.37 -1.98
C VAL A 137 4.98 -6.36 -3.00
N ASN A 138 5.84 -6.72 -3.98
CA ASN A 138 5.47 -7.58 -5.10
C ASN A 138 5.80 -9.06 -4.84
N GLY A 139 6.63 -9.34 -3.84
CA GLY A 139 7.03 -10.70 -3.49
C GLY A 139 8.07 -10.75 -2.38
N LEU A 140 8.36 -11.97 -1.91
CA LEU A 140 9.42 -12.27 -0.96
C LEU A 140 10.39 -13.26 -1.58
N LEU A 141 11.68 -12.98 -1.50
CA LEU A 141 12.74 -13.86 -1.96
C LEU A 141 13.89 -13.85 -0.95
N ASP A 142 14.13 -15.00 -0.31
CA ASP A 142 15.27 -15.22 0.61
C ASP A 142 15.46 -14.11 1.67
N GLY A 143 14.37 -13.75 2.34
CA GLY A 143 14.38 -12.69 3.38
C GLY A 143 14.42 -11.26 2.84
N TRP A 144 14.18 -11.06 1.53
CA TRP A 144 14.09 -9.77 0.87
C TRP A 144 12.73 -9.59 0.22
N TYR A 145 12.12 -8.43 0.39
CA TYR A 145 10.94 -8.06 -0.39
C TYR A 145 11.35 -7.45 -1.73
N ASP A 146 10.78 -7.97 -2.81
CA ASP A 146 10.70 -7.27 -4.10
C ASP A 146 9.69 -6.14 -3.93
N VAL A 147 10.12 -4.91 -4.10
CA VAL A 147 9.32 -3.73 -3.80
C VAL A 147 9.30 -2.76 -4.98
N THR A 148 8.18 -2.03 -5.09
CA THR A 148 8.09 -0.84 -5.93
C THR A 148 7.89 0.38 -5.04
N CYS A 149 8.84 1.32 -5.10
CA CYS A 149 8.79 2.58 -4.38
C CYS A 149 7.79 3.55 -5.04
N GLU A 150 7.37 4.59 -4.32
CA GLU A 150 6.51 5.67 -4.85
C GLU A 150 7.14 6.36 -6.08
N SER A 151 8.46 6.47 -6.14
CA SER A 151 9.19 7.00 -7.31
C SER A 151 9.09 6.13 -8.57
N GLY A 152 8.48 4.94 -8.48
CA GLY A 152 8.48 3.91 -9.52
C GLY A 152 9.75 3.06 -9.55
N THR A 153 10.72 3.30 -8.68
CA THR A 153 11.93 2.46 -8.56
C THR A 153 11.54 1.09 -8.03
N ARG A 154 11.86 0.03 -8.78
CA ARG A 154 11.70 -1.36 -8.34
C ARG A 154 13.05 -1.94 -7.92
N GLY A 155 13.07 -2.65 -6.81
CA GLY A 155 14.27 -3.28 -6.27
C GLY A 155 13.96 -4.12 -5.04
N TYR A 156 14.98 -4.40 -4.23
CA TYR A 156 14.88 -5.29 -3.08
C TYR A 156 15.21 -4.56 -1.79
N ILE A 157 14.39 -4.80 -0.76
CA ILE A 157 14.61 -4.35 0.61
C ILE A 157 14.59 -5.57 1.53
N ARG A 158 15.50 -5.64 2.50
CA ARG A 158 15.47 -6.69 3.52
C ARG A 158 14.13 -6.66 4.28
N SER A 159 13.54 -7.83 4.47
CA SER A 159 12.19 -7.96 5.03
C SER A 159 12.08 -7.49 6.49
N ASP A 160 13.19 -7.46 7.24
CA ASP A 160 13.23 -6.94 8.62
C ASP A 160 13.12 -5.39 8.71
N PHE A 161 13.21 -4.69 7.57
CA PHE A 161 12.99 -3.24 7.48
C PHE A 161 11.61 -2.86 6.93
N VAL A 162 10.70 -3.81 6.78
CA VAL A 162 9.37 -3.55 6.22
C VAL A 162 8.30 -4.32 6.99
N ASP A 163 7.39 -3.59 7.61
CA ASP A 163 6.15 -4.16 8.16
C ASP A 163 5.11 -4.28 7.04
N LEU A 164 4.62 -5.49 6.78
CA LEU A 164 3.54 -5.71 5.84
C LEU A 164 2.23 -5.12 6.38
N LEU A 165 1.47 -4.48 5.50
CA LEU A 165 0.19 -3.87 5.81
C LEU A 165 -0.94 -4.81 5.35
N SER A 166 -2.05 -4.86 6.11
CA SER A 166 -3.19 -5.72 5.76
C SER A 166 -3.79 -5.34 4.40
N THR A 167 -4.03 -6.33 3.55
CA THR A 167 -4.40 -6.16 2.15
C THR A 167 -5.74 -5.44 1.94
N GLY A 168 -6.72 -5.66 2.82
CA GLY A 168 -8.08 -5.11 2.62
C GLY A 168 -8.20 -3.59 2.73
N ALA A 169 -7.47 -2.95 3.67
CA ALA A 169 -7.52 -1.49 3.84
C ALA A 169 -6.62 -0.74 2.84
N SER A 170 -5.60 -1.39 2.31
CA SER A 170 -4.52 -0.78 1.54
C SER A 170 -4.82 -0.68 0.04
N ALA A 171 -5.44 -1.70 -0.57
CA ALA A 171 -5.85 -1.66 -1.98
C ALA A 171 -6.90 -0.56 -2.22
N ASN A 172 -7.88 -0.45 -1.31
CA ASN A 172 -8.86 0.63 -1.35
C ASN A 172 -8.21 2.00 -1.12
N GLY A 173 -7.24 2.10 -0.21
CA GLY A 173 -6.55 3.35 0.11
C GLY A 173 -5.76 3.91 -1.08
N SER A 174 -5.06 3.08 -1.83
CA SER A 174 -4.34 3.52 -3.04
C SER A 174 -5.29 3.94 -4.16
N ALA A 175 -6.40 3.23 -4.34
CA ALA A 175 -7.43 3.63 -5.30
C ALA A 175 -8.08 4.97 -4.91
N VAL A 176 -8.30 5.20 -3.60
CA VAL A 176 -8.76 6.50 -3.06
C VAL A 176 -7.78 7.61 -3.41
N VAL A 177 -6.48 7.40 -3.17
CA VAL A 177 -5.43 8.37 -3.50
C VAL A 177 -5.37 8.61 -5.01
N ALA A 178 -5.35 7.57 -5.84
CA ALA A 178 -5.32 7.68 -7.29
C ALA A 178 -6.51 8.47 -7.85
N LEU A 179 -7.70 8.28 -7.28
CA LEU A 179 -8.87 9.09 -7.64
C LEU A 179 -8.72 10.54 -7.17
N ALA A 180 -8.26 10.76 -5.93
CA ALA A 180 -8.08 12.10 -5.37
C ALA A 180 -7.09 12.93 -6.21
N GLN A 181 -6.01 12.32 -6.71
CA GLN A 181 -4.99 12.94 -7.55
C GLN A 181 -5.53 13.49 -8.87
N GLN A 182 -6.58 12.88 -9.43
CA GLN A 182 -7.21 13.36 -10.68
C GLN A 182 -7.83 14.75 -10.54
N TYR A 183 -8.05 15.22 -9.31
CA TYR A 183 -8.64 16.52 -9.01
C TYR A 183 -7.63 17.57 -8.58
N LEU A 184 -6.31 17.31 -8.68
CA LEU A 184 -5.30 18.31 -8.41
C LEU A 184 -5.53 19.59 -9.25
N GLY A 185 -5.42 20.75 -8.61
CA GLY A 185 -5.65 22.05 -9.25
C GLY A 185 -7.12 22.43 -9.39
N VAL A 186 -8.08 21.57 -9.09
CA VAL A 186 -9.50 21.93 -9.08
C VAL A 186 -9.72 23.04 -8.03
N ARG A 187 -10.46 24.06 -8.44
CA ARG A 187 -10.68 25.27 -7.61
C ARG A 187 -11.40 24.96 -6.30
N TYR A 188 -11.04 25.69 -5.27
CA TYR A 188 -11.77 25.70 -4.00
C TYR A 188 -13.00 26.62 -4.07
N VAL A 189 -14.15 26.13 -3.64
CA VAL A 189 -15.36 26.92 -3.40
C VAL A 189 -16.00 26.42 -2.11
N TYR A 190 -16.25 27.31 -1.16
CA TYR A 190 -16.94 26.97 0.09
C TYR A 190 -18.30 26.34 -0.18
N GLY A 191 -18.57 25.17 0.43
CA GLY A 191 -19.76 24.36 0.15
C GLY A 191 -19.70 23.57 -1.17
N GLY A 192 -18.58 23.59 -1.89
CA GLY A 192 -18.35 22.82 -3.12
C GLY A 192 -18.13 21.33 -2.82
N ALA A 193 -18.82 20.46 -3.59
CA ALA A 193 -18.72 19.00 -3.47
C ALA A 193 -18.90 18.31 -4.84
N SER A 194 -18.36 18.91 -5.88
CA SER A 194 -18.47 18.38 -7.25
C SER A 194 -17.13 18.42 -7.98
N PRO A 195 -16.94 17.66 -9.08
CA PRO A 195 -15.69 17.66 -9.86
C PRO A 195 -15.21 19.04 -10.32
N ASN A 196 -16.11 20.01 -10.38
CA ASN A 196 -15.78 21.37 -10.86
C ASN A 196 -15.33 22.32 -9.74
N ALA A 197 -15.61 21.99 -8.47
CA ALA A 197 -15.23 22.78 -7.31
C ALA A 197 -15.44 22.01 -6.01
N PHE A 198 -14.53 22.15 -5.07
CA PHE A 198 -14.57 21.54 -3.75
C PHE A 198 -14.29 22.52 -2.63
N ASP A 199 -14.89 22.29 -1.46
CA ASP A 199 -14.28 22.65 -0.19
C ASP A 199 -13.58 21.42 0.42
N CYS A 200 -12.92 21.57 1.58
CA CYS A 200 -12.12 20.49 2.16
C CYS A 200 -12.96 19.23 2.48
N SER A 201 -14.11 19.39 3.09
CA SER A 201 -15.01 18.30 3.46
C SER A 201 -15.82 17.78 2.28
N GLY A 202 -16.15 18.64 1.32
CA GLY A 202 -16.79 18.25 0.06
C GLY A 202 -15.88 17.41 -0.82
N PHE A 203 -14.58 17.71 -0.82
CA PHE A 203 -13.57 16.90 -1.50
C PHE A 203 -13.49 15.48 -0.91
N THR A 204 -13.28 15.35 0.40
CA THR A 204 -13.23 14.05 1.06
C THR A 204 -14.55 13.28 0.91
N MET A 205 -15.69 13.96 1.07
CA MET A 205 -17.02 13.37 0.86
C MET A 205 -17.21 12.85 -0.56
N TYR A 206 -16.83 13.63 -1.57
CA TYR A 206 -16.95 13.25 -2.98
C TYR A 206 -16.10 12.03 -3.31
N ILE A 207 -14.82 12.05 -2.92
CA ILE A 207 -13.90 10.92 -3.17
C ILE A 207 -14.41 9.66 -2.49
N MET A 208 -14.72 9.72 -1.19
CA MET A 208 -15.14 8.55 -0.41
C MET A 208 -16.48 7.98 -0.88
N LYS A 209 -17.36 8.82 -1.45
CA LYS A 209 -18.61 8.35 -2.05
C LYS A 209 -18.40 7.38 -3.21
N GLN A 210 -17.33 7.52 -4.00
CA GLN A 210 -17.03 6.61 -5.11
C GLN A 210 -16.64 5.21 -4.61
N PHE A 211 -16.25 5.10 -3.35
CA PHE A 211 -15.91 3.86 -2.65
C PHE A 211 -17.04 3.38 -1.71
N GLY A 212 -18.26 3.90 -1.88
CA GLY A 212 -19.43 3.45 -1.13
C GLY A 212 -19.62 4.12 0.25
N HIS A 213 -18.75 5.06 0.65
CA HIS A 213 -18.82 5.72 1.94
C HIS A 213 -19.62 7.03 1.86
N SER A 214 -20.73 7.11 2.58
CA SER A 214 -21.50 8.35 2.71
C SER A 214 -21.03 9.14 3.93
N LEU A 215 -20.47 10.34 3.73
CA LEU A 215 -19.92 11.21 4.77
C LEU A 215 -20.72 12.53 4.87
N PRO A 216 -20.79 13.15 6.06
CA PRO A 216 -21.31 14.50 6.21
C PRO A 216 -20.47 15.55 5.47
N HIS A 217 -21.11 16.62 4.98
CA HIS A 217 -20.41 17.72 4.29
C HIS A 217 -19.85 18.76 5.30
N THR A 218 -19.18 18.29 6.35
CA THR A 218 -18.40 19.14 7.26
C THR A 218 -17.26 18.32 7.87
N ALA A 219 -16.09 18.92 8.05
CA ALA A 219 -14.93 18.26 8.66
C ALA A 219 -15.26 17.73 10.07
N THR A 220 -15.90 18.53 10.91
CA THR A 220 -16.38 18.10 12.25
C THR A 220 -17.36 16.94 12.15
N GLY A 221 -18.32 16.99 11.22
CA GLY A 221 -19.28 15.90 11.02
C GLY A 221 -18.61 14.61 10.59
N GLN A 222 -17.63 14.66 9.70
CA GLN A 222 -16.84 13.50 9.29
C GLN A 222 -16.06 12.90 10.47
N TRP A 223 -15.36 13.75 11.24
CA TRP A 223 -14.59 13.34 12.41
C TRP A 223 -15.46 12.68 13.51
N LEU A 224 -16.67 13.18 13.72
CA LEU A 224 -17.59 12.72 14.74
C LEU A 224 -18.61 11.69 14.24
N SER A 225 -18.57 11.32 12.96
CA SER A 225 -19.58 10.43 12.33
C SER A 225 -19.67 9.04 12.94
N GLY A 226 -18.65 8.59 13.68
CA GLY A 226 -18.53 7.21 14.15
C GLY A 226 -18.29 6.18 13.03
N LYS A 227 -18.07 6.64 11.80
CA LYS A 227 -17.74 5.79 10.65
C LYS A 227 -16.24 5.55 10.59
N GLY A 228 -15.86 4.30 10.40
CA GLY A 228 -14.47 3.89 10.34
C GLY A 228 -13.78 3.83 11.71
N THR A 229 -12.49 3.53 11.68
CA THR A 229 -11.63 3.36 12.84
C THR A 229 -10.67 4.52 12.97
N LYS A 230 -10.52 5.08 14.17
CA LYS A 230 -9.47 6.07 14.45
C LYS A 230 -8.11 5.38 14.43
N VAL A 231 -7.17 5.95 13.69
CA VAL A 231 -5.80 5.44 13.58
C VAL A 231 -4.81 6.46 14.15
N SER A 232 -3.75 5.95 14.78
CA SER A 232 -2.66 6.80 15.28
C SER A 232 -1.86 7.39 14.11
N TYR A 233 -1.07 8.44 14.38
CA TYR A 233 -0.20 9.06 13.37
C TYR A 233 0.75 8.05 12.73
N ALA A 234 1.31 7.14 13.54
CA ALA A 234 2.26 6.12 13.08
C ALA A 234 1.60 4.99 12.25
N GLU A 235 0.29 4.79 12.41
CA GLU A 235 -0.48 3.75 11.72
C GLU A 235 -1.22 4.25 10.48
N MET A 236 -1.08 5.54 10.15
CA MET A 236 -1.73 6.10 8.96
C MET A 236 -1.27 5.40 7.68
N MET A 237 -2.24 5.15 6.80
CA MET A 237 -2.02 4.58 5.47
C MET A 237 -2.63 5.49 4.40
N PRO A 238 -2.11 5.44 3.16
CA PRO A 238 -2.75 6.12 2.04
C PRO A 238 -4.25 5.83 1.99
N GLY A 239 -5.07 6.88 1.77
CA GLY A 239 -6.52 6.79 1.78
C GLY A 239 -7.18 7.13 3.12
N ASP A 240 -6.44 7.18 4.23
CA ASP A 240 -6.98 7.62 5.52
C ASP A 240 -7.40 9.10 5.45
N LEU A 241 -8.54 9.41 6.06
CA LEU A 241 -8.97 10.79 6.23
C LEU A 241 -8.18 11.44 7.37
N VAL A 242 -7.60 12.61 7.13
CA VAL A 242 -6.88 13.40 8.13
C VAL A 242 -7.62 14.67 8.48
N PHE A 243 -7.61 15.03 9.77
CA PHE A 243 -8.40 16.12 10.31
C PHE A 243 -7.54 17.12 11.09
N PHE A 244 -7.91 18.39 10.97
CA PHE A 244 -7.18 19.50 11.58
C PHE A 244 -8.14 20.47 12.26
N CYS A 245 -7.67 21.09 13.35
CA CYS A 245 -8.40 22.11 14.06
C CYS A 245 -7.52 23.32 14.36
N ASP A 246 -7.68 24.38 13.57
CA ASP A 246 -7.13 25.69 13.91
C ASP A 246 -8.13 26.43 14.83
N PRO A 247 -7.80 26.69 16.10
CA PRO A 247 -8.71 27.35 17.03
C PRO A 247 -9.18 28.72 16.54
N SER A 248 -8.36 29.44 15.77
CA SER A 248 -8.70 30.76 15.22
C SER A 248 -9.78 30.69 14.13
N ARG A 249 -9.98 29.51 13.52
CA ARG A 249 -10.92 29.26 12.41
C ARG A 249 -12.05 28.33 12.77
N SER A 250 -11.90 27.55 13.84
CA SER A 250 -12.84 26.48 14.19
C SER A 250 -14.15 26.98 14.81
N LEU A 251 -14.15 28.16 15.43
CA LEU A 251 -15.31 28.75 16.16
C LEU A 251 -15.90 27.73 17.15
N GLY A 252 -15.05 26.99 17.88
CA GLY A 252 -15.45 25.95 18.83
C GLY A 252 -15.83 24.59 18.22
N LYS A 253 -15.65 24.37 16.93
CA LYS A 253 -15.86 23.08 16.27
C LYS A 253 -14.68 22.14 16.54
N ALA A 254 -14.94 20.83 16.52
CA ALA A 254 -13.91 19.80 16.76
C ALA A 254 -12.86 19.75 15.63
N CYS A 255 -13.26 20.03 14.38
CA CYS A 255 -12.37 20.11 13.21
C CYS A 255 -12.76 21.26 12.31
N SER A 256 -11.76 21.98 11.79
CA SER A 256 -11.93 23.09 10.82
C SER A 256 -11.54 22.68 9.40
N HIS A 257 -10.84 21.56 9.22
CA HIS A 257 -10.32 21.13 7.94
C HIS A 257 -10.19 19.60 7.84
N ALA A 258 -10.22 19.08 6.61
CA ALA A 258 -10.08 17.67 6.31
C ALA A 258 -9.30 17.46 5.00
N GLY A 259 -8.64 16.30 4.87
CA GLY A 259 -7.93 15.85 3.68
C GLY A 259 -7.80 14.35 3.65
N ILE A 260 -7.07 13.84 2.67
CA ILE A 260 -6.79 12.41 2.46
C ILE A 260 -5.29 12.21 2.53
N TYR A 261 -4.83 11.34 3.43
CA TYR A 261 -3.42 11.00 3.54
C TYR A 261 -2.96 10.23 2.29
N VAL A 262 -1.79 10.59 1.75
CA VAL A 262 -1.27 9.98 0.52
C VAL A 262 0.02 9.18 0.77
N GLY A 263 0.51 9.16 2.01
CA GLY A 263 1.80 8.55 2.36
C GLY A 263 2.89 9.59 2.60
N ASN A 264 4.04 9.13 3.10
CA ASN A 264 5.27 9.93 3.25
C ASN A 264 5.11 11.29 3.97
N GLY A 265 4.20 11.35 4.95
CA GLY A 265 3.92 12.59 5.68
C GLY A 265 3.17 13.65 4.86
N GLN A 266 2.57 13.29 3.73
CA GLN A 266 1.80 14.16 2.86
C GLN A 266 0.31 13.81 2.84
N PHE A 267 -0.52 14.79 2.53
CA PHE A 267 -1.95 14.63 2.29
C PHE A 267 -2.44 15.53 1.16
N ILE A 268 -3.51 15.12 0.49
CA ILE A 268 -4.19 15.87 -0.56
C ILE A 268 -5.50 16.46 -0.03
N HIS A 269 -5.77 17.72 -0.33
CA HIS A 269 -6.96 18.41 0.16
C HIS A 269 -7.35 19.60 -0.71
N ALA A 270 -8.61 20.00 -0.67
CA ALA A 270 -9.04 21.31 -1.16
C ALA A 270 -8.67 22.36 -0.12
N SER A 271 -7.63 23.14 -0.39
CA SER A 271 -6.94 24.01 0.59
C SER A 271 -7.63 25.36 0.79
N SER A 272 -7.68 26.16 -0.26
CA SER A 272 -8.20 27.53 -0.21
C SER A 272 -8.60 28.01 -1.60
N SER A 273 -9.35 29.13 -1.66
CA SER A 273 -9.74 29.77 -2.93
C SER A 273 -8.55 30.20 -3.81
N LYS A 274 -7.36 30.37 -3.20
CA LYS A 274 -6.13 30.71 -3.91
C LYS A 274 -5.47 29.47 -4.54
N ASN A 275 -5.53 28.32 -3.86
CA ASN A 275 -4.71 27.17 -4.19
C ASN A 275 -5.50 26.00 -4.81
N GLY A 276 -6.81 25.88 -4.51
CA GLY A 276 -7.59 24.71 -4.93
C GLY A 276 -7.19 23.42 -4.25
N VAL A 277 -7.27 22.31 -4.98
CA VAL A 277 -6.82 20.98 -4.51
C VAL A 277 -5.31 20.85 -4.71
N ILE A 278 -4.60 20.65 -3.60
CA ILE A 278 -3.13 20.56 -3.57
C ILE A 278 -2.66 19.48 -2.59
N TYR A 279 -1.37 19.14 -2.66
CA TYR A 279 -0.68 18.44 -1.58
C TYR A 279 -0.22 19.41 -0.50
N SER A 280 -0.16 18.92 0.73
CA SER A 280 0.47 19.62 1.85
C SER A 280 1.21 18.64 2.75
N ASP A 281 2.22 19.18 3.46
CA ASP A 281 3.02 18.44 4.42
C ASP A 281 2.26 18.30 5.76
N LEU A 282 2.25 17.09 6.28
CA LEU A 282 1.69 16.72 7.57
C LEU A 282 2.78 16.55 8.64
N SER A 283 4.03 16.35 8.22
CA SER A 283 5.15 16.08 9.12
C SER A 283 5.68 17.33 9.81
N SER A 284 5.38 18.52 9.28
CA SER A 284 5.87 19.80 9.79
C SER A 284 4.92 20.97 9.51
N GLY A 285 5.17 22.10 10.16
CA GLY A 285 4.50 23.38 9.88
C GLY A 285 3.04 23.44 10.32
N TYR A 286 2.22 24.22 9.56
CA TYR A 286 0.85 24.56 9.94
C TYR A 286 -0.02 23.34 10.22
N TYR A 287 -0.08 22.38 9.30
CA TYR A 287 -0.96 21.22 9.44
C TYR A 287 -0.49 20.24 10.52
N HIS A 288 0.83 20.11 10.73
CA HIS A 288 1.36 19.34 11.84
C HIS A 288 0.90 19.89 13.19
N ASN A 289 0.98 21.23 13.37
CA ASN A 289 0.63 21.88 14.63
C ASN A 289 -0.88 21.82 14.95
N TYR A 290 -1.73 21.69 13.93
CA TYR A 290 -3.19 21.65 14.09
C TYR A 290 -3.80 20.28 13.82
N TYR A 291 -2.99 19.23 13.72
CA TYR A 291 -3.45 17.87 13.52
C TYR A 291 -4.29 17.37 14.69
N VAL A 292 -5.46 16.81 14.39
CA VAL A 292 -6.41 16.25 15.37
C VAL A 292 -6.33 14.74 15.39
N GLY A 293 -6.25 14.12 14.23
CA GLY A 293 -6.25 12.67 14.10
C GLY A 293 -6.62 12.21 12.70
N ALA A 294 -6.66 10.89 12.51
CA ALA A 294 -7.04 10.26 11.27
C ALA A 294 -8.14 9.21 11.47
N ILE A 295 -8.91 8.92 10.41
CA ILE A 295 -9.93 7.88 10.35
C ILE A 295 -9.70 7.05 9.10
N ARG A 296 -9.64 5.72 9.27
CA ARG A 296 -9.70 4.73 8.21
C ARG A 296 -11.14 4.28 8.03
N LEU A 297 -11.64 4.42 6.80
CA LEU A 297 -12.93 3.86 6.39
C LEU A 297 -12.67 2.44 5.85
N ALA A 298 -13.41 1.46 6.35
CA ALA A 298 -13.29 0.06 5.93
C ALA A 298 -14.08 -0.19 4.63
#